data_5e65eb07f9e8aa42119727d96bee347f
#
_entry.id   5e65eb07f9e8aa42119727d96bee347f
#
_cell.length_a   1.000
_cell.length_b   1.000
_cell.length_c   1.000
_cell.angle_alpha   90.00
_cell.angle_beta   90.00
_cell.angle_gamma   90.00
#
_symmetry.space_group_name_H-M   'P 1'
#
loop_
_entity.id
_entity.type
_entity.pdbx_description
1 polymer ?
#
loop_
_entity_poly.entity_id
_entity_poly.type
_entity_poly.pdbx_seq_one_letter_code
_entity_poly.pdbx_strand_id
1 'polypeptide(L)'
;MTDHIANLIERNRELSPIREELAQAAELIVSCYQAGGKVLICGNGGSAADSEHIAGELLKGFLKRRPLPETLAAKLPAGLAGRLQMGLPAVSLVSHSALLTAVINDLGSDLMYGQQVMALGTENDVLIGLSTSGNAENVVNAFHAAAAKGIRRIAMTGERDSRMSALADITLRAPASSTPEVQEYHLKLYHALCAQVEEYFFPI
;
A
#
# COMPACT_ATOMS: atom_id res chain seq x y z
N MET A 1 8.36 -21.02 -4.02
CA MET A 1 7.65 -19.78 -3.64
C MET A 1 6.15 -20.01 -3.70
N THR A 2 5.42 -19.64 -2.65
CA THR A 2 3.96 -19.75 -2.62
C THR A 2 3.35 -18.64 -3.48
N ASP A 3 2.39 -19.01 -4.35
CA ASP A 3 1.61 -18.02 -5.11
C ASP A 3 0.37 -17.61 -4.30
N HIS A 4 0.50 -16.54 -3.51
CA HIS A 4 -0.57 -16.03 -2.66
C HIS A 4 -1.71 -15.41 -3.47
N ILE A 5 -1.41 -14.92 -4.68
CA ILE A 5 -2.43 -14.38 -5.60
C ILE A 5 -3.27 -15.53 -6.15
N ALA A 6 -2.66 -16.61 -6.64
CA ALA A 6 -3.40 -17.78 -7.07
C ALA A 6 -4.29 -18.35 -5.95
N ASN A 7 -3.75 -18.46 -4.74
CA ASN A 7 -4.50 -18.92 -3.57
C ASN A 7 -5.69 -17.98 -3.21
N LEU A 8 -5.55 -16.68 -3.39
CA LEU A 8 -6.66 -15.74 -3.21
C LEU A 8 -7.75 -15.98 -4.25
N ILE A 9 -7.37 -16.07 -5.53
CA ILE A 9 -8.31 -16.26 -6.65
C ILE A 9 -9.05 -17.61 -6.54
N GLU A 10 -8.37 -18.67 -6.13
CA GLU A 10 -9.00 -19.98 -5.93
C GLU A 10 -10.13 -19.92 -4.90
N ARG A 11 -9.94 -19.17 -3.80
CA ARG A 11 -10.92 -18.99 -2.73
C ARG A 11 -11.99 -17.92 -3.02
N ASN A 12 -11.72 -17.01 -3.97
CA ASN A 12 -12.60 -15.89 -4.31
C ASN A 12 -12.62 -15.74 -5.84
N ARG A 13 -13.37 -16.63 -6.52
CA ARG A 13 -13.39 -16.72 -8.01
C ARG A 13 -13.88 -15.44 -8.67
N GLU A 14 -14.68 -14.66 -8.00
CA GLU A 14 -15.16 -13.34 -8.45
C GLU A 14 -14.01 -12.32 -8.64
N LEU A 15 -12.85 -12.57 -8.05
CA LEU A 15 -11.63 -11.76 -8.25
C LEU A 15 -10.79 -12.20 -9.47
N SER A 16 -11.19 -13.27 -10.18
CA SER A 16 -10.44 -13.77 -11.35
C SER A 16 -10.17 -12.69 -12.42
N PRO A 17 -11.10 -11.74 -12.69
CA PRO A 17 -10.89 -10.72 -13.72
C PRO A 17 -9.73 -9.76 -13.42
N ILE A 18 -9.34 -9.59 -12.14
CA ILE A 18 -8.26 -8.65 -11.73
C ILE A 18 -6.98 -9.37 -11.33
N ARG A 19 -6.86 -10.66 -11.66
CA ARG A 19 -5.67 -11.46 -11.30
C ARG A 19 -4.37 -10.86 -11.88
N GLU A 20 -4.43 -10.41 -13.13
CA GLU A 20 -3.27 -9.84 -13.82
C GLU A 20 -2.83 -8.52 -13.18
N GLU A 21 -3.78 -7.62 -12.93
CA GLU A 21 -3.53 -6.34 -12.26
C GLU A 21 -2.96 -6.55 -10.85
N LEU A 22 -3.44 -7.57 -10.14
CA LEU A 22 -2.93 -7.90 -8.82
C LEU A 22 -1.48 -8.40 -8.87
N ALA A 23 -1.13 -9.21 -9.88
CA ALA A 23 0.24 -9.65 -10.11
C ALA A 23 1.16 -8.47 -10.48
N GLN A 24 0.72 -7.62 -11.40
CA GLN A 24 1.45 -6.40 -11.78
C GLN A 24 1.64 -5.45 -10.60
N ALA A 25 0.65 -5.31 -9.71
CA ALA A 25 0.78 -4.49 -8.50
C ALA A 25 1.84 -5.06 -7.54
N ALA A 26 1.89 -6.38 -7.36
CA ALA A 26 2.94 -7.02 -6.55
C ALA A 26 4.33 -6.81 -7.17
N GLU A 27 4.49 -6.97 -8.48
CA GLU A 27 5.74 -6.74 -9.20
C GLU A 27 6.18 -5.28 -9.12
N LEU A 28 5.25 -4.34 -9.20
CA LEU A 28 5.53 -2.91 -9.05
C LEU A 28 6.06 -2.59 -7.65
N ILE A 29 5.47 -3.15 -6.60
CA ILE A 29 5.93 -2.98 -5.22
C ILE A 29 7.32 -3.62 -5.03
N VAL A 30 7.55 -4.81 -5.60
CA VAL A 30 8.86 -5.46 -5.57
C VAL A 30 9.91 -4.57 -6.24
N SER A 31 9.62 -4.05 -7.42
CA SER A 31 10.53 -3.16 -8.17
C SER A 31 10.84 -1.87 -7.39
N CYS A 32 9.84 -1.30 -6.71
CA CYS A 32 10.01 -0.16 -5.82
C CYS A 32 11.06 -0.46 -4.73
N TYR A 33 10.91 -1.56 -4.03
CA TYR A 33 11.86 -1.93 -2.97
C TYR A 33 13.25 -2.28 -3.49
N GLN A 34 13.36 -2.91 -4.66
CA GLN A 34 14.65 -3.17 -5.32
C GLN A 34 15.38 -1.88 -5.68
N ALA A 35 14.64 -0.83 -6.03
CA ALA A 35 15.17 0.51 -6.32
C ALA A 35 15.47 1.34 -5.05
N GLY A 36 15.28 0.77 -3.85
CA GLY A 36 15.47 1.47 -2.58
C GLY A 36 14.34 2.43 -2.20
N GLY A 37 13.19 2.31 -2.85
CA GLY A 37 11.99 3.09 -2.56
C GLY A 37 11.19 2.58 -1.36
N LYS A 38 10.05 3.22 -1.12
CA LYS A 38 9.07 2.88 -0.09
C LYS A 38 7.65 2.93 -0.63
N VAL A 39 6.73 2.32 0.07
CA VAL A 39 5.30 2.41 -0.23
C VAL A 39 4.66 3.50 0.62
N LEU A 40 4.01 4.48 -0.04
CA LEU A 40 3.17 5.50 0.59
C LEU A 40 1.71 5.05 0.45
N ILE A 41 0.91 5.19 1.52
CA ILE A 41 -0.45 4.66 1.53
C ILE A 41 -1.42 5.69 2.08
N CYS A 42 -2.56 5.89 1.43
CA CYS A 42 -3.59 6.81 1.91
C CYS A 42 -5.02 6.30 1.63
N GLY A 43 -5.96 6.75 2.45
CA GLY A 43 -7.38 6.46 2.35
C GLY A 43 -8.15 7.17 3.47
N ASN A 44 -9.47 7.14 3.45
CA ASN A 44 -10.33 7.81 4.42
C ASN A 44 -11.18 6.82 5.22
N GLY A 45 -11.49 7.11 6.47
CA GLY A 45 -12.35 6.27 7.31
C GLY A 45 -11.83 4.84 7.45
N GLY A 46 -12.60 3.83 7.02
CA GLY A 46 -12.17 2.42 6.99
C GLY A 46 -10.94 2.22 6.12
N SER A 47 -10.87 2.88 4.97
CA SER A 47 -9.69 2.86 4.09
C SER A 47 -8.46 3.54 4.72
N ALA A 48 -8.64 4.44 5.69
CA ALA A 48 -7.52 4.95 6.49
C ALA A 48 -6.98 3.87 7.44
N ALA A 49 -7.85 3.12 8.10
CA ALA A 49 -7.47 1.97 8.91
C ALA A 49 -6.76 0.89 8.07
N ASP A 50 -7.25 0.61 6.85
CA ASP A 50 -6.58 -0.28 5.90
C ASP A 50 -5.18 0.22 5.52
N SER A 51 -4.99 1.55 5.35
CA SER A 51 -3.68 2.15 5.06
C SER A 51 -2.66 1.88 6.18
N GLU A 52 -3.08 1.97 7.43
CA GLU A 52 -2.25 1.65 8.59
C GLU A 52 -1.99 0.15 8.70
N HIS A 53 -3.00 -0.68 8.40
CA HIS A 53 -2.88 -2.13 8.39
C HIS A 53 -1.85 -2.60 7.34
N ILE A 54 -1.94 -2.13 6.09
CA ILE A 54 -0.96 -2.42 5.03
C ILE A 54 0.46 -2.03 5.49
N ALA A 55 0.62 -0.82 6.04
CA ALA A 55 1.92 -0.38 6.55
C ALA A 55 2.45 -1.31 7.66
N GLY A 56 1.58 -1.74 8.57
CA GLY A 56 1.93 -2.69 9.63
C GLY A 56 2.42 -4.03 9.09
N GLU A 57 1.77 -4.59 8.07
CA GLU A 57 2.16 -5.87 7.47
C GLU A 57 3.46 -5.78 6.66
N LEU A 58 3.76 -4.62 6.09
CA LEU A 58 5.02 -4.40 5.40
C LEU A 58 6.19 -4.14 6.35
N LEU A 59 5.99 -3.38 7.42
CA LEU A 59 7.05 -2.96 8.36
C LEU A 59 7.57 -4.07 9.27
N LYS A 60 6.85 -5.17 9.45
CA LYS A 60 7.25 -6.34 10.23
C LYS A 60 6.88 -7.63 9.50
N GLY A 61 7.30 -8.79 10.00
CA GLY A 61 6.84 -10.07 9.48
C GLY A 61 5.31 -10.20 9.49
N PHE A 62 4.73 -10.58 8.37
CA PHE A 62 3.29 -10.84 8.19
C PHE A 62 2.99 -12.33 8.35
N LEU A 63 3.33 -13.14 7.35
CA LEU A 63 3.20 -14.59 7.40
C LEU A 63 4.49 -15.29 7.81
N LYS A 64 5.63 -14.59 7.69
CA LYS A 64 6.96 -15.12 7.95
C LYS A 64 7.69 -14.26 8.96
N ARG A 65 8.55 -14.92 9.75
CA ARG A 65 9.54 -14.18 10.52
C ARG A 65 10.62 -13.67 9.56
N ARG A 66 11.02 -12.41 9.70
CA ARG A 66 12.04 -11.75 8.86
C ARG A 66 13.30 -11.48 9.70
N PRO A 67 14.18 -12.46 9.92
CA PRO A 67 15.35 -12.27 10.77
C PRO A 67 16.27 -11.19 10.22
N LEU A 68 17.01 -10.53 11.13
CA LEU A 68 18.05 -9.59 10.73
C LEU A 68 19.22 -10.35 10.06
N PRO A 69 19.84 -9.77 9.01
CA PRO A 69 21.11 -10.27 8.49
C PRO A 69 22.16 -10.31 9.60
N GLU A 70 23.04 -11.30 9.58
CA GLU A 70 24.08 -11.48 10.60
C GLU A 70 24.94 -10.22 10.81
N THR A 71 25.29 -9.53 9.71
CA THR A 71 26.06 -8.28 9.73
C THR A 71 25.38 -7.15 10.48
N LEU A 72 24.04 -7.12 10.51
CA LEU A 72 23.25 -6.16 11.26
C LEU A 72 23.02 -6.64 12.71
N ALA A 73 22.70 -7.91 12.87
CA ALA A 73 22.47 -8.54 14.17
C ALA A 73 23.70 -8.41 15.08
N ALA A 74 24.92 -8.59 14.54
CA ALA A 74 26.18 -8.46 15.26
C ALA A 74 26.44 -7.05 15.82
N LYS A 75 25.76 -6.01 15.31
CA LYS A 75 25.88 -4.63 15.80
C LYS A 75 24.92 -4.30 16.96
N LEU A 76 24.06 -5.25 17.32
CA LEU A 76 23.04 -5.07 18.35
C LEU A 76 23.35 -5.95 19.56
N PRO A 77 22.89 -5.54 20.78
CA PRO A 77 22.90 -6.43 21.93
C PRO A 77 22.18 -7.75 21.62
N ALA A 78 22.75 -8.88 22.05
CA ALA A 78 22.25 -10.23 21.70
C ALA A 78 20.75 -10.41 22.02
N GLY A 79 20.27 -9.90 23.17
CA GLY A 79 18.88 -9.98 23.57
C GLY A 79 17.92 -9.14 22.70
N LEU A 80 18.45 -8.17 21.92
CA LEU A 80 17.66 -7.34 21.01
C LEU A 80 17.72 -7.89 19.57
N ALA A 81 18.88 -8.32 19.12
CA ALA A 81 19.11 -8.86 17.78
C ALA A 81 18.16 -10.02 17.43
N GLY A 82 17.91 -10.94 18.39
CA GLY A 82 17.00 -12.07 18.19
C GLY A 82 15.49 -11.71 18.20
N ARG A 83 15.12 -10.46 18.56
CA ARG A 83 13.74 -10.01 18.69
C ARG A 83 13.30 -9.06 17.58
N LEU A 84 14.23 -8.26 17.04
CA LEU A 84 13.96 -7.38 15.90
C LEU A 84 13.84 -8.19 14.59
N GLN A 85 13.17 -7.59 13.64
CA GLN A 85 12.95 -8.17 12.31
C GLN A 85 13.27 -7.14 11.23
N MET A 86 13.59 -7.61 10.03
CA MET A 86 13.62 -6.77 8.85
C MET A 86 12.21 -6.32 8.47
N GLY A 87 12.08 -5.09 8.00
CA GLY A 87 10.87 -4.52 7.44
C GLY A 87 11.04 -4.12 5.99
N LEU A 88 9.92 -3.95 5.31
CA LEU A 88 9.80 -3.31 4.00
C LEU A 88 9.29 -1.88 4.23
N PRO A 89 10.02 -0.82 3.80
CA PRO A 89 9.67 0.55 4.12
C PRO A 89 8.28 0.94 3.62
N ALA A 90 7.39 1.32 4.52
CA ALA A 90 6.04 1.77 4.21
C ALA A 90 5.63 2.92 5.13
N VAL A 91 4.86 3.88 4.62
CA VAL A 91 4.37 5.03 5.36
C VAL A 91 2.88 5.19 5.11
N SER A 92 2.08 5.01 6.16
CA SER A 92 0.68 5.41 6.13
C SER A 92 0.59 6.93 6.31
N LEU A 93 0.05 7.62 5.30
CA LEU A 93 -0.09 9.08 5.31
C LEU A 93 -1.20 9.56 6.26
N VAL A 94 -1.94 8.64 6.89
CA VAL A 94 -2.96 8.96 7.89
C VAL A 94 -2.41 8.99 9.32
N SER A 95 -1.20 8.48 9.55
CA SER A 95 -0.65 8.33 10.91
C SER A 95 -0.05 9.62 11.50
N HIS A 96 0.10 10.68 10.71
CA HIS A 96 0.74 11.93 11.14
C HIS A 96 -0.30 12.96 11.63
N SER A 97 -1.02 12.68 12.71
CA SER A 97 -2.18 13.45 13.17
C SER A 97 -1.92 14.96 13.31
N ALA A 98 -0.79 15.37 13.87
CA ALA A 98 -0.44 16.78 14.00
C ALA A 98 -0.22 17.45 12.63
N LEU A 99 0.47 16.78 11.70
CA LEU A 99 0.66 17.29 10.34
C LEU A 99 -0.66 17.36 9.58
N LEU A 100 -1.52 16.33 9.69
CA LEU A 100 -2.83 16.32 9.04
C LEU A 100 -3.67 17.52 9.49
N THR A 101 -3.75 17.77 10.79
CA THR A 101 -4.54 18.90 11.31
C THR A 101 -3.95 20.26 10.90
N ALA A 102 -2.62 20.40 10.84
CA ALA A 102 -1.97 21.61 10.34
C ALA A 102 -2.28 21.83 8.85
N VAL A 103 -2.12 20.82 8.00
CA VAL A 103 -2.43 20.92 6.57
C VAL A 103 -3.91 21.25 6.34
N ILE A 104 -4.82 20.59 7.07
CA ILE A 104 -6.25 20.86 6.96
C ILE A 104 -6.57 22.32 7.30
N ASN A 105 -5.95 22.85 8.35
CA ASN A 105 -6.16 24.23 8.81
C ASN A 105 -5.56 25.28 7.85
N ASP A 106 -4.35 25.03 7.37
CA ASP A 106 -3.55 26.04 6.68
C ASP A 106 -3.70 25.98 5.14
N LEU A 107 -3.94 24.79 4.57
CA LEU A 107 -3.96 24.55 3.13
C LEU A 107 -5.30 24.00 2.61
N GLY A 108 -6.03 23.24 3.43
CA GLY A 108 -7.28 22.59 3.07
C GLY A 108 -7.27 21.08 3.24
N SER A 109 -8.45 20.51 3.52
CA SER A 109 -8.60 19.07 3.79
C SER A 109 -8.34 18.20 2.57
N ASP A 110 -8.51 18.75 1.37
CA ASP A 110 -8.25 18.08 0.09
C ASP A 110 -6.76 17.92 -0.23
N LEU A 111 -5.88 18.63 0.48
CA LEU A 111 -4.43 18.60 0.29
C LEU A 111 -3.67 17.74 1.31
N MET A 112 -4.35 17.19 2.30
CA MET A 112 -3.72 16.53 3.45
C MET A 112 -2.79 15.35 3.09
N TYR A 113 -3.08 14.61 2.03
CA TYR A 113 -2.22 13.54 1.53
C TYR A 113 -1.26 14.02 0.45
N GLY A 114 -1.73 14.88 -0.46
CA GLY A 114 -0.90 15.45 -1.53
C GLY A 114 0.32 16.19 -0.99
N GLN A 115 0.16 16.97 0.07
CA GLN A 115 1.26 17.67 0.75
C GLN A 115 2.31 16.69 1.31
N GLN A 116 1.90 15.57 1.87
CA GLN A 116 2.82 14.56 2.37
C GLN A 116 3.53 13.82 1.24
N VAL A 117 2.84 13.52 0.13
CA VAL A 117 3.47 12.97 -1.08
C VAL A 117 4.54 13.91 -1.62
N MET A 118 4.26 15.21 -1.69
CA MET A 118 5.26 16.21 -2.11
C MET A 118 6.49 16.24 -1.21
N ALA A 119 6.31 16.11 0.10
CA ALA A 119 7.40 16.17 1.07
C ALA A 119 8.22 14.87 1.18
N LEU A 120 7.55 13.70 1.20
CA LEU A 120 8.15 12.41 1.53
C LEU A 120 8.49 11.56 0.31
N GLY A 121 7.78 11.78 -0.79
CA GLY A 121 7.87 10.92 -1.97
C GLY A 121 9.10 11.17 -2.82
N THR A 122 9.60 10.10 -3.44
CA THR A 122 10.67 10.09 -4.45
C THR A 122 10.21 9.27 -5.66
N GLU A 123 10.87 9.40 -6.80
CA GLU A 123 10.51 8.71 -8.04
C GLU A 123 10.56 7.17 -7.96
N ASN A 124 11.31 6.63 -6.99
CA ASN A 124 11.41 5.19 -6.77
C ASN A 124 10.26 4.63 -5.91
N ASP A 125 9.40 5.49 -5.37
CA ASP A 125 8.32 5.09 -4.49
C ASP A 125 7.08 4.62 -5.26
N VAL A 126 6.18 3.96 -4.53
CA VAL A 126 4.83 3.62 -5.00
C VAL A 126 3.82 4.27 -4.06
N LEU A 127 2.80 4.91 -4.62
CA LEU A 127 1.63 5.37 -3.87
C LEU A 127 0.48 4.36 -4.05
N ILE A 128 -0.04 3.84 -2.94
CA ILE A 128 -1.29 3.07 -2.88
C ILE A 128 -2.38 3.97 -2.33
N GLY A 129 -3.41 4.24 -3.12
CA GLY A 129 -4.60 4.98 -2.69
C GLY A 129 -5.80 4.06 -2.58
N LEU A 130 -6.50 4.12 -1.44
CA LEU A 130 -7.74 3.37 -1.19
C LEU A 130 -8.93 4.34 -1.15
N SER A 131 -9.91 4.11 -2.02
CA SER A 131 -11.17 4.84 -2.02
C SER A 131 -12.27 3.99 -2.63
N THR A 132 -13.30 3.65 -1.89
CA THR A 132 -14.39 2.79 -2.36
C THR A 132 -15.13 3.37 -3.56
N SER A 133 -15.29 4.70 -3.64
CA SER A 133 -15.83 5.39 -4.81
C SER A 133 -14.77 5.71 -5.88
N GLY A 134 -13.47 5.69 -5.50
CA GLY A 134 -12.38 6.17 -6.35
C GLY A 134 -12.39 7.68 -6.63
N ASN A 135 -13.19 8.47 -5.88
CA ASN A 135 -13.41 9.89 -6.16
C ASN A 135 -13.16 10.81 -4.96
N ALA A 136 -12.58 10.30 -3.87
CA ALA A 136 -12.24 11.11 -2.70
C ALA A 136 -11.17 12.15 -3.08
N GLU A 137 -11.51 13.44 -2.96
CA GLU A 137 -10.70 14.55 -3.48
C GLU A 137 -9.27 14.56 -2.96
N ASN A 138 -9.10 14.34 -1.65
CA ASN A 138 -7.76 14.29 -1.04
C ASN A 138 -6.89 13.13 -1.54
N VAL A 139 -7.48 11.97 -1.88
CA VAL A 139 -6.76 10.83 -2.47
C VAL A 139 -6.44 11.10 -3.95
N VAL A 140 -7.39 11.68 -4.69
CA VAL A 140 -7.17 12.11 -6.09
C VAL A 140 -6.04 13.14 -6.17
N ASN A 141 -5.99 14.12 -5.27
CA ASN A 141 -4.93 15.12 -5.21
C ASN A 141 -3.56 14.49 -4.84
N ALA A 142 -3.54 13.46 -4.01
CA ALA A 142 -2.32 12.68 -3.76
C ALA A 142 -1.83 11.97 -5.03
N PHE A 143 -2.73 11.47 -5.88
CA PHE A 143 -2.38 10.86 -7.18
C PHE A 143 -1.80 11.89 -8.16
N HIS A 144 -2.34 13.12 -8.20
CA HIS A 144 -1.75 14.21 -8.98
C HIS A 144 -0.35 14.59 -8.47
N ALA A 145 -0.18 14.71 -7.15
CA ALA A 145 1.12 14.97 -6.55
C ALA A 145 2.14 13.87 -6.86
N ALA A 146 1.72 12.60 -6.78
CA ALA A 146 2.54 11.45 -7.14
C ALA A 146 2.96 11.48 -8.61
N ALA A 147 2.01 11.76 -9.52
CA ALA A 147 2.30 11.90 -10.95
C ALA A 147 3.35 12.98 -11.24
N ALA A 148 3.22 14.14 -10.60
CA ALA A 148 4.16 15.24 -10.76
C ALA A 148 5.58 14.90 -10.28
N LYS A 149 5.72 13.95 -9.35
CA LYS A 149 7.00 13.45 -8.82
C LYS A 149 7.53 12.19 -9.53
N GLY A 150 6.83 11.67 -10.55
CA GLY A 150 7.20 10.41 -11.21
C GLY A 150 6.92 9.16 -10.39
N ILE A 151 6.16 9.27 -9.30
CA ILE A 151 5.79 8.15 -8.41
C ILE A 151 4.71 7.31 -9.09
N ARG A 152 4.89 5.98 -9.12
CA ARG A 152 3.91 5.04 -9.66
C ARG A 152 2.73 4.87 -8.69
N ARG A 153 1.54 4.65 -9.23
CA ARG A 153 0.28 4.73 -8.48
C ARG A 153 -0.55 3.46 -8.65
N ILE A 154 -0.95 2.88 -7.53
CA ILE A 154 -1.90 1.77 -7.45
C ILE A 154 -3.18 2.31 -6.83
N ALA A 155 -4.30 2.19 -7.54
CA ALA A 155 -5.63 2.51 -7.02
C ALA A 155 -6.35 1.24 -6.56
N MET A 156 -6.91 1.27 -5.37
CA MET A 156 -7.86 0.27 -4.87
C MET A 156 -9.24 0.91 -4.78
N THR A 157 -10.17 0.45 -5.63
CA THR A 157 -11.49 1.06 -5.80
C THR A 157 -12.60 0.02 -5.81
N GLY A 158 -13.86 0.45 -5.84
CA GLY A 158 -14.99 -0.39 -6.24
C GLY A 158 -15.02 -0.63 -7.76
N GLU A 159 -16.09 -1.26 -8.23
CA GLU A 159 -16.22 -1.77 -9.60
C GLU A 159 -16.25 -0.69 -10.70
N ARG A 160 -16.67 0.54 -10.36
CA ARG A 160 -16.93 1.61 -11.35
C ARG A 160 -15.67 2.37 -11.74
N ASP A 161 -15.70 2.94 -12.96
CA ASP A 161 -14.71 3.93 -13.37
C ASP A 161 -14.73 5.15 -12.46
N SER A 162 -13.54 5.70 -12.21
CA SER A 162 -13.37 6.79 -11.26
C SER A 162 -12.19 7.70 -11.64
N ARG A 163 -12.09 8.85 -10.98
CA ARG A 163 -10.96 9.77 -11.17
C ARG A 163 -9.63 9.11 -10.79
N MET A 164 -9.61 8.30 -9.73
CA MET A 164 -8.39 7.57 -9.35
C MET A 164 -8.00 6.53 -10.39
N SER A 165 -8.96 5.74 -10.91
CA SER A 165 -8.67 4.73 -11.93
C SER A 165 -8.13 5.32 -13.24
N ALA A 166 -8.55 6.55 -13.58
CA ALA A 166 -8.01 7.29 -14.74
C ALA A 166 -6.58 7.80 -14.54
N LEU A 167 -6.14 7.97 -13.28
CA LEU A 167 -4.81 8.49 -12.92
C LEU A 167 -3.83 7.39 -12.54
N ALA A 168 -4.31 6.20 -12.20
CA ALA A 168 -3.50 5.10 -11.72
C ALA A 168 -2.70 4.41 -12.83
N ASP A 169 -1.53 3.89 -12.48
CA ASP A 169 -0.78 2.98 -13.34
C ASP A 169 -1.38 1.57 -13.30
N ILE A 170 -1.94 1.18 -12.14
CA ILE A 170 -2.64 -0.09 -11.93
C ILE A 170 -3.89 0.18 -11.08
N THR A 171 -5.02 -0.41 -11.46
CA THR A 171 -6.27 -0.31 -10.68
C THR A 171 -6.74 -1.70 -10.26
N LEU A 172 -6.87 -1.91 -8.96
CA LEU A 172 -7.46 -3.09 -8.34
C LEU A 172 -8.92 -2.80 -8.02
N ARG A 173 -9.84 -3.32 -8.83
CA ARG A 173 -11.28 -3.11 -8.70
C ARG A 173 -11.90 -4.21 -7.87
N ALA A 174 -12.47 -3.86 -6.72
CA ALA A 174 -13.35 -4.76 -5.98
C ALA A 174 -14.64 -4.97 -6.77
N PRO A 175 -15.14 -6.21 -6.94
CA PRO A 175 -16.38 -6.50 -7.65
C PRO A 175 -17.61 -6.19 -6.79
N ALA A 176 -17.70 -4.96 -6.30
CA ALA A 176 -18.75 -4.46 -5.41
C ALA A 176 -18.95 -2.95 -5.58
N SER A 177 -20.12 -2.46 -5.21
CA SER A 177 -20.49 -1.04 -5.28
C SER A 177 -20.80 -0.40 -3.93
N SER A 178 -21.15 -1.19 -2.91
CA SER A 178 -21.37 -0.68 -1.57
C SER A 178 -20.07 -0.52 -0.80
N THR A 179 -19.93 0.55 -0.03
CA THR A 179 -18.70 0.83 0.73
C THR A 179 -18.25 -0.32 1.62
N PRO A 180 -19.11 -0.97 2.43
CA PRO A 180 -18.67 -2.08 3.27
C PRO A 180 -18.12 -3.26 2.46
N GLU A 181 -18.83 -3.70 1.43
CA GLU A 181 -18.42 -4.82 0.58
C GLU A 181 -17.09 -4.52 -0.14
N VAL A 182 -16.91 -3.31 -0.68
CA VAL A 182 -15.65 -2.90 -1.31
C VAL A 182 -14.50 -2.99 -0.31
N GLN A 183 -14.68 -2.55 0.94
CA GLN A 183 -13.65 -2.64 1.98
C GLN A 183 -13.33 -4.09 2.36
N GLU A 184 -14.31 -4.99 2.40
CA GLU A 184 -14.07 -6.42 2.61
C GLU A 184 -13.21 -7.04 1.50
N TYR A 185 -13.39 -6.63 0.24
CA TYR A 185 -12.51 -7.04 -0.85
C TYR A 185 -11.13 -6.38 -0.75
N HIS A 186 -11.04 -5.09 -0.39
CA HIS A 186 -9.76 -4.42 -0.21
C HIS A 186 -8.88 -5.17 0.79
N LEU A 187 -9.45 -5.62 1.91
CA LEU A 187 -8.76 -6.43 2.92
C LEU A 187 -8.12 -7.68 2.30
N LYS A 188 -8.88 -8.44 1.51
CA LYS A 188 -8.40 -9.66 0.85
C LYS A 188 -7.28 -9.36 -0.16
N LEU A 189 -7.45 -8.29 -0.94
CA LEU A 189 -6.50 -7.88 -1.98
C LEU A 189 -5.15 -7.46 -1.38
N TYR A 190 -5.16 -6.55 -0.40
CA TYR A 190 -3.88 -6.11 0.16
C TYR A 190 -3.19 -7.18 1.01
N HIS A 191 -3.92 -8.08 1.66
CA HIS A 191 -3.28 -9.24 2.31
C HIS A 191 -2.54 -10.12 1.30
N ALA A 192 -3.14 -10.39 0.14
CA ALA A 192 -2.46 -11.16 -0.89
C ALA A 192 -1.24 -10.42 -1.45
N LEU A 193 -1.32 -9.09 -1.65
CA LEU A 193 -0.19 -8.27 -2.07
C LEU A 193 0.96 -8.30 -1.04
N CYS A 194 0.66 -8.04 0.23
CA CYS A 194 1.66 -8.06 1.30
C CYS A 194 2.34 -9.43 1.42
N ALA A 195 1.55 -10.51 1.35
CA ALA A 195 2.06 -11.87 1.40
C ALA A 195 2.93 -12.22 0.18
N GLN A 196 2.51 -11.81 -1.02
CA GLN A 196 3.27 -12.06 -2.25
C GLN A 196 4.59 -11.30 -2.28
N VAL A 197 4.61 -10.05 -1.81
CA VAL A 197 5.82 -9.24 -1.68
C VAL A 197 6.75 -9.80 -0.60
N GLU A 198 6.18 -10.23 0.55
CA GLU A 198 6.95 -10.90 1.61
C GLU A 198 7.61 -12.19 1.10
N GLU A 199 6.87 -13.01 0.33
CA GLU A 199 7.38 -14.25 -0.25
C GLU A 199 8.59 -14.00 -1.15
N TYR A 200 8.60 -12.88 -1.88
CA TYR A 200 9.71 -12.49 -2.76
C TYR A 200 10.98 -12.12 -1.99
N PHE A 201 10.86 -11.27 -0.96
CA PHE A 201 12.03 -10.75 -0.24
C PHE A 201 12.52 -11.67 0.88
N PHE A 202 11.64 -12.53 1.39
CA PHE A 202 11.94 -13.44 2.50
C PHE A 202 11.53 -14.88 2.15
N PRO A 203 12.12 -15.47 1.08
CA PRO A 203 11.88 -16.87 0.76
C PRO A 203 12.37 -17.75 1.91
N ILE A 204 11.69 -18.88 2.16
CA ILE A 204 12.12 -19.89 3.16
C ILE A 204 13.23 -20.72 2.55
#